data_17f924098347a608a63f58c191f24b13
#
_entry.id   17f924098347a608a63f58c191f24b13
#
_cell.length_a   1.000
_cell.length_b   1.000
_cell.length_c   1.000
_cell.angle_alpha   90.00
_cell.angle_beta   90.00
_cell.angle_gamma   90.00
#
_symmetry.space_group_name_H-M   'P 1'
#
loop_
_entity.id
_entity.type
_entity.pdbx_description
1 polymer ?
#
loop_
_entity_poly.entity_id
_entity_poly.type
_entity_poly.pdbx_seq_one_letter_code
_entity_poly.pdbx_strand_id
1 'polypeptide(L)'
;MRELLPLFTGPARYLGTEPGSVRKDPARVRVRAALAFPDLYEVGMSYLGQRILYAAVNARQDMWAERAYAPTREVADILRAKGAPLCTLESDTPLGSLDAVAFHVTHELCYTNILYMLDLAGIPLRSADRGPGHPVVLAGGGCAFAAEPLAPFLDAMVLGDGEEALPEVLGRIADLRQAGADRPALLAGLAEIPGVYVPALFADAGPGLPPRPLREDYARVEKRVVADLEAFAQPVEQVTAYADAVHDRLALEIARGCTRGCRFCQAGMLYRPVRERSPESLVEAARRTLAATGYEELSLLSLSSGDYSALGRLFEDLTPPCRAELVSLALPSLRVGSVSPRVMRAMASIRRTGVTIAPEAATQRLRDVINKGVTEEGLIAHVRTLFGHGWQQVKLYFMIGLPTETQEDRDAILDLCRRVLAAADPRLRRVQVTASVSPFVPKPHTPFQWERQMSLEEVREAVARLKAQFAPWKRLSLRWHAPDMSWLEGVFSQIGRASCRERV
;
A
#
# COMPACT_ATOMS: atom_id res chain seq x y z
N MET A 1 -21.61 17.87 5.46
CA MET A 1 -20.62 18.13 4.40
C MET A 1 -21.25 18.27 3.02
N ARG A 2 -22.30 17.50 2.69
CA ARG A 2 -22.98 17.54 1.37
C ARG A 2 -23.52 18.91 0.96
N GLU A 3 -24.04 19.69 1.88
CA GLU A 3 -24.54 21.04 1.58
C GLU A 3 -23.44 22.00 1.12
N LEU A 4 -22.16 21.66 1.38
CA LEU A 4 -21.01 22.46 1.00
C LEU A 4 -20.41 22.06 -0.36
N LEU A 5 -20.90 20.97 -0.99
CA LEU A 5 -20.39 20.48 -2.28
C LEU A 5 -20.31 21.56 -3.38
N PRO A 6 -21.27 22.52 -3.50
CA PRO A 6 -21.17 23.59 -4.49
C PRO A 6 -19.96 24.51 -4.30
N LEU A 7 -19.32 24.47 -3.14
CA LEU A 7 -18.14 25.29 -2.83
C LEU A 7 -16.83 24.55 -3.11
N PHE A 8 -16.86 23.22 -3.34
CA PHE A 8 -15.67 22.40 -3.49
C PHE A 8 -15.19 22.34 -4.93
N THR A 9 -13.88 22.41 -5.13
CA THR A 9 -13.28 22.03 -6.40
C THR A 9 -13.31 20.51 -6.54
N GLY A 10 -13.94 19.99 -7.61
CA GLY A 10 -14.09 18.56 -7.85
C GLY A 10 -15.04 17.86 -6.85
N PRO A 11 -16.31 18.32 -6.75
CA PRO A 11 -17.28 17.81 -5.80
C PRO A 11 -17.61 16.30 -5.98
N ALA A 12 -17.32 15.73 -7.16
CA ALA A 12 -17.51 14.32 -7.44
C ALA A 12 -16.77 13.38 -6.45
N ARG A 13 -15.67 13.84 -5.87
CA ARG A 13 -14.90 13.10 -4.85
C ARG A 13 -15.66 12.89 -3.52
N TYR A 14 -16.72 13.66 -3.30
CA TYR A 14 -17.41 13.74 -2.00
C TYR A 14 -18.91 13.41 -2.10
N LEU A 15 -19.35 12.87 -3.24
CA LEU A 15 -20.77 12.51 -3.44
C LEU A 15 -21.21 11.28 -2.65
N GLY A 16 -20.36 10.24 -2.59
CA GLY A 16 -20.65 9.00 -1.88
C GLY A 16 -21.80 8.18 -2.49
N THR A 17 -22.08 8.39 -3.77
CA THR A 17 -23.15 7.68 -4.52
C THR A 17 -22.58 6.85 -5.67
N GLU A 18 -21.30 6.54 -5.60
CA GLU A 18 -20.61 5.76 -6.61
C GLU A 18 -21.27 4.37 -6.76
N PRO A 19 -21.31 3.81 -7.98
CA PRO A 19 -21.76 2.44 -8.19
C PRO A 19 -21.03 1.47 -7.28
N GLY A 20 -21.71 0.51 -6.69
CA GLY A 20 -21.17 -0.44 -5.74
C GLY A 20 -21.06 0.08 -4.30
N SER A 21 -21.38 1.36 -4.01
CA SER A 21 -21.43 1.85 -2.63
C SER A 21 -22.59 1.24 -1.84
N VAL A 22 -22.30 0.77 -0.62
CA VAL A 22 -23.26 0.09 0.25
C VAL A 22 -23.92 1.10 1.19
N ARG A 23 -25.25 1.10 1.20
CA ARG A 23 -26.04 1.90 2.15
C ARG A 23 -26.92 1.00 2.98
N LYS A 24 -26.91 1.20 4.28
CA LYS A 24 -27.74 0.48 5.24
C LYS A 24 -28.57 1.44 6.09
N ASP A 25 -29.61 0.93 6.69
CA ASP A 25 -30.39 1.66 7.69
C ASP A 25 -29.60 1.68 9.01
N PRO A 26 -29.20 2.85 9.52
CA PRO A 26 -28.47 2.97 10.78
C PRO A 26 -29.16 2.30 11.97
N ALA A 27 -30.50 2.25 11.98
CA ALA A 27 -31.28 1.62 13.05
C ALA A 27 -31.19 0.07 13.03
N ARG A 28 -30.71 -0.51 11.96
CA ARG A 28 -30.63 -1.97 11.75
C ARG A 28 -29.22 -2.54 11.94
N VAL A 29 -28.24 -1.71 12.19
CA VAL A 29 -26.85 -2.13 12.40
C VAL A 29 -26.43 -1.89 13.84
N ARG A 30 -25.62 -2.80 14.40
CA ARG A 30 -25.10 -2.69 15.76
C ARG A 30 -23.87 -1.81 15.86
N VAL A 31 -23.13 -1.66 14.76
CA VAL A 31 -21.88 -0.90 14.71
C VAL A 31 -21.70 -0.23 13.36
N ARG A 32 -21.27 1.03 13.41
CA ARG A 32 -20.94 1.84 12.24
C ARG A 32 -19.48 2.27 12.33
N ALA A 33 -18.75 2.10 11.22
CA ALA A 33 -17.34 2.46 11.17
C ALA A 33 -17.01 3.25 9.90
N ALA A 34 -16.14 4.24 10.02
CA ALA A 34 -15.47 4.81 8.85
C ALA A 34 -14.24 3.96 8.50
N LEU A 35 -14.13 3.51 7.25
CA LEU A 35 -12.88 3.07 6.66
C LEU A 35 -12.17 4.30 6.10
N ALA A 36 -11.28 4.86 6.89
CA ALA A 36 -10.57 6.09 6.60
C ALA A 36 -9.26 5.81 5.89
N PHE A 37 -9.09 6.36 4.69
CA PHE A 37 -7.82 6.31 3.98
C PHE A 37 -7.14 7.67 4.11
N PRO A 38 -5.94 7.76 4.73
CA PRO A 38 -5.31 9.04 5.04
C PRO A 38 -4.54 9.61 3.84
N ASP A 39 -5.21 9.67 2.71
CA ASP A 39 -4.76 10.30 1.46
C ASP A 39 -5.98 10.73 0.65
N LEU A 40 -5.74 11.38 -0.49
CA LEU A 40 -6.79 11.87 -1.37
C LEU A 40 -7.67 10.73 -1.91
N TYR A 41 -8.89 11.09 -2.31
CA TYR A 41 -9.87 10.18 -2.90
C TYR A 41 -9.27 9.32 -4.04
N GLU A 42 -8.50 9.93 -4.95
CA GLU A 42 -7.92 9.27 -6.12
C GLU A 42 -6.94 8.15 -5.74
N VAL A 43 -6.22 8.34 -4.64
CA VAL A 43 -5.28 7.34 -4.09
C VAL A 43 -6.04 6.24 -3.38
N GLY A 44 -6.95 6.60 -2.48
CA GLY A 44 -7.72 5.64 -1.70
C GLY A 44 -8.63 4.77 -2.56
N MET A 45 -9.33 5.34 -3.55
CA MET A 45 -10.17 4.60 -4.50
C MET A 45 -9.37 3.62 -5.37
N SER A 46 -8.07 3.81 -5.50
CA SER A 46 -7.18 2.90 -6.23
C SER A 46 -6.69 1.73 -5.39
N TYR A 47 -6.96 1.72 -4.07
CA TYR A 47 -6.35 0.77 -3.15
C TYR A 47 -7.24 -0.47 -2.91
N LEU A 48 -6.79 -1.64 -3.41
CA LEU A 48 -7.54 -2.90 -3.32
C LEU A 48 -7.83 -3.33 -1.88
N GLY A 49 -6.88 -3.15 -0.95
CA GLY A 49 -7.05 -3.54 0.46
C GLY A 49 -8.25 -2.85 1.12
N GLN A 50 -8.50 -1.57 0.82
CA GLN A 50 -9.68 -0.86 1.33
C GLN A 50 -10.97 -1.45 0.74
N ARG A 51 -10.99 -1.80 -0.55
CA ARG A 51 -12.16 -2.42 -1.21
C ARG A 51 -12.48 -3.80 -0.61
N ILE A 52 -11.44 -4.59 -0.30
CA ILE A 52 -11.60 -5.90 0.36
C ILE A 52 -12.21 -5.73 1.76
N LEU A 53 -11.66 -4.84 2.58
CA LEU A 53 -12.17 -4.60 3.94
C LEU A 53 -13.58 -4.00 3.93
N TYR A 54 -13.87 -3.09 2.99
CA TYR A 54 -15.21 -2.55 2.78
C TYR A 54 -16.23 -3.64 2.47
N ALA A 55 -15.89 -4.57 1.58
CA ALA A 55 -16.73 -5.71 1.25
C ALA A 55 -16.86 -6.67 2.43
N ALA A 56 -15.79 -7.00 3.14
CA ALA A 56 -15.79 -7.93 4.27
C ALA A 56 -16.70 -7.45 5.42
N VAL A 57 -16.62 -6.17 5.79
CA VAL A 57 -17.47 -5.60 6.84
C VAL A 57 -18.90 -5.48 6.34
N ASN A 58 -19.13 -5.01 5.12
CA ASN A 58 -20.47 -4.78 4.60
C ASN A 58 -21.22 -6.07 4.21
N ALA A 59 -20.54 -7.20 4.06
CA ALA A 59 -21.17 -8.52 3.96
C ALA A 59 -21.95 -8.92 5.24
N ARG A 60 -21.60 -8.34 6.40
CA ARG A 60 -22.30 -8.54 7.66
C ARG A 60 -23.54 -7.67 7.72
N GLN A 61 -24.70 -8.26 8.01
CA GLN A 61 -25.98 -7.52 8.06
C GLN A 61 -26.04 -6.50 9.20
N ASP A 62 -25.34 -6.80 10.30
CA ASP A 62 -25.35 -6.06 11.55
C ASP A 62 -24.22 -4.99 11.65
N MET A 63 -23.44 -4.80 10.59
CA MET A 63 -22.32 -3.85 10.53
C MET A 63 -22.44 -2.96 9.31
N TRP A 64 -21.96 -1.72 9.42
CA TRP A 64 -21.88 -0.80 8.28
C TRP A 64 -20.53 -0.08 8.25
N ALA A 65 -19.76 -0.36 7.22
CA ALA A 65 -18.54 0.37 6.89
C ALA A 65 -18.83 1.44 5.83
N GLU A 66 -18.39 2.65 6.09
CA GLU A 66 -18.52 3.81 5.22
C GLU A 66 -17.13 4.37 4.90
N ARG A 67 -16.93 4.96 3.72
CA ARG A 67 -15.60 5.45 3.31
C ARG A 67 -15.38 6.89 3.76
N ALA A 68 -14.12 7.20 4.09
CA ALA A 68 -13.66 8.55 4.30
C ALA A 68 -12.24 8.73 3.75
N TYR A 69 -11.94 9.87 3.15
CA TYR A 69 -10.63 10.22 2.59
C TYR A 69 -10.15 11.54 3.15
N ALA A 70 -8.83 11.76 3.15
CA ALA A 70 -8.28 13.06 3.47
C ALA A 70 -8.74 14.08 2.42
N PRO A 71 -9.39 15.19 2.82
CA PRO A 71 -9.80 16.19 1.86
C PRO A 71 -8.62 17.02 1.36
N THR A 72 -8.77 17.64 0.19
CA THR A 72 -7.82 18.64 -0.26
C THR A 72 -7.73 19.81 0.74
N ARG A 73 -6.60 20.53 0.70
CA ARG A 73 -6.41 21.70 1.60
C ARG A 73 -7.55 22.72 1.45
N GLU A 74 -7.96 23.00 0.22
CA GLU A 74 -9.07 23.91 -0.08
C GLU A 74 -10.36 23.45 0.62
N VAL A 75 -10.73 22.18 0.50
CA VAL A 75 -11.94 21.64 1.14
C VAL A 75 -11.83 21.70 2.66
N ALA A 76 -10.68 21.40 3.22
CA ALA A 76 -10.46 21.53 4.67
C ALA A 76 -10.61 22.98 5.17
N ASP A 77 -10.10 23.94 4.42
CA ASP A 77 -10.24 25.36 4.76
C ASP A 77 -11.72 25.80 4.72
N ILE A 78 -12.50 25.29 3.76
CA ILE A 78 -13.96 25.52 3.71
C ILE A 78 -14.65 24.88 4.91
N LEU A 79 -14.32 23.61 5.23
CA LEU A 79 -14.90 22.91 6.39
C LEU A 79 -14.65 23.70 7.68
N ARG A 80 -13.41 24.14 7.92
CA ARG A 80 -13.04 24.96 9.09
C ARG A 80 -13.79 26.30 9.12
N ALA A 81 -13.84 27.00 7.99
CA ALA A 81 -14.53 28.28 7.89
C ALA A 81 -16.05 28.17 8.14
N LYS A 82 -16.64 27.01 7.84
CA LYS A 82 -18.07 26.74 8.04
C LYS A 82 -18.36 26.02 9.37
N GLY A 83 -17.34 25.65 10.15
CA GLY A 83 -17.53 24.87 11.37
C GLY A 83 -18.11 23.47 11.09
N ALA A 84 -17.91 22.92 9.90
CA ALA A 84 -18.45 21.63 9.49
C ALA A 84 -17.40 20.53 9.69
N PRO A 85 -17.75 19.41 10.34
CA PRO A 85 -16.81 18.30 10.54
C PRO A 85 -16.59 17.50 9.25
N LEU A 86 -15.49 16.76 9.21
CA LEU A 86 -15.27 15.73 8.20
C LEU A 86 -16.27 14.58 8.37
N CYS A 87 -16.93 14.21 7.28
CA CYS A 87 -17.99 13.19 7.27
C CYS A 87 -17.61 11.99 6.38
N THR A 88 -18.35 10.88 6.56
CA THR A 88 -18.32 9.74 5.66
C THR A 88 -18.95 10.08 4.30
N LEU A 89 -18.59 9.34 3.26
CA LEU A 89 -19.14 9.54 1.92
C LEU A 89 -20.58 9.00 1.80
N GLU A 90 -20.86 7.78 2.26
CA GLU A 90 -22.14 7.10 2.03
C GLU A 90 -23.31 7.83 2.70
N SER A 91 -23.19 8.20 3.96
CA SER A 91 -24.30 8.77 4.74
C SER A 91 -24.16 10.23 5.09
N ASP A 92 -22.99 10.85 4.82
CA ASP A 92 -22.64 12.19 5.28
C ASP A 92 -22.65 12.32 6.82
N THR A 93 -22.33 11.22 7.53
CA THR A 93 -22.26 11.21 8.99
C THR A 93 -20.90 11.73 9.46
N PRO A 94 -20.84 12.68 10.43
CA PRO A 94 -19.59 13.10 11.05
C PRO A 94 -18.79 11.93 11.59
N LEU A 95 -17.49 11.87 11.32
CA LEU A 95 -16.64 10.75 11.79
C LEU A 95 -16.68 10.61 13.31
N GLY A 96 -16.77 11.74 14.03
CA GLY A 96 -16.85 11.75 15.49
C GLY A 96 -18.12 11.12 16.08
N SER A 97 -19.16 10.90 15.27
CA SER A 97 -20.44 10.30 15.67
C SER A 97 -20.55 8.80 15.42
N LEU A 98 -19.49 8.20 14.86
CA LEU A 98 -19.44 6.76 14.59
C LEU A 98 -18.92 5.95 15.78
N ASP A 99 -19.05 4.64 15.71
CA ASP A 99 -18.48 3.73 16.74
C ASP A 99 -16.97 3.57 16.60
N ALA A 100 -16.48 3.55 15.36
CA ALA A 100 -15.05 3.44 15.07
C ALA A 100 -14.64 4.24 13.84
N VAL A 101 -13.38 4.67 13.84
CA VAL A 101 -12.68 5.20 12.66
C VAL A 101 -11.44 4.34 12.43
N ALA A 102 -11.44 3.54 11.37
CA ALA A 102 -10.38 2.60 11.04
C ALA A 102 -9.51 3.15 9.90
N PHE A 103 -8.30 3.57 10.22
CA PHE A 103 -7.34 4.10 9.26
C PHE A 103 -6.56 2.98 8.56
N HIS A 104 -6.46 3.07 7.24
CA HIS A 104 -5.64 2.19 6.42
C HIS A 104 -4.25 2.79 6.22
N VAL A 105 -3.25 2.33 7.00
CA VAL A 105 -1.90 2.91 7.04
C VAL A 105 -0.98 2.14 6.10
N THR A 106 -0.78 2.68 4.90
CA THR A 106 -0.02 2.04 3.81
C THR A 106 1.40 2.55 3.67
N HIS A 107 1.66 3.77 4.15
CA HIS A 107 2.94 4.45 4.02
C HIS A 107 3.16 5.39 5.21
N GLU A 108 4.39 5.55 5.67
CA GLU A 108 4.72 6.36 6.84
C GLU A 108 4.41 7.85 6.64
N LEU A 109 4.54 8.35 5.42
CA LEU A 109 4.25 9.76 5.12
C LEU A 109 2.76 10.14 5.28
N CYS A 110 1.86 9.16 5.41
CA CYS A 110 0.46 9.45 5.71
C CYS A 110 0.16 9.63 7.21
N TYR A 111 1.14 9.48 8.10
CA TYR A 111 0.93 9.62 9.55
C TYR A 111 0.33 10.98 9.93
N THR A 112 0.85 12.05 9.36
CA THR A 112 0.33 13.39 9.63
C THR A 112 -1.08 13.61 9.07
N ASN A 113 -1.45 12.90 7.99
CA ASN A 113 -2.80 12.97 7.44
C ASN A 113 -3.83 12.31 8.36
N ILE A 114 -3.44 11.32 9.16
CA ILE A 114 -4.32 10.75 10.19
C ILE A 114 -4.68 11.83 11.20
N LEU A 115 -3.70 12.57 11.71
CA LEU A 115 -3.92 13.66 12.66
C LEU A 115 -4.78 14.76 12.03
N TYR A 116 -4.51 15.11 10.77
CA TYR A 116 -5.29 16.07 9.99
C TYR A 116 -6.76 15.65 9.86
N MET A 117 -7.05 14.39 9.58
CA MET A 117 -8.42 13.89 9.48
C MET A 117 -9.12 13.85 10.84
N LEU A 118 -8.42 13.50 11.92
CA LEU A 118 -8.96 13.54 13.29
C LEU A 118 -9.29 14.97 13.71
N ASP A 119 -8.42 15.95 13.43
CA ASP A 119 -8.64 17.37 13.68
C ASP A 119 -9.90 17.89 12.95
N LEU A 120 -10.00 17.61 11.65
CA LEU A 120 -11.17 18.00 10.86
C LEU A 120 -12.48 17.32 11.29
N ALA A 121 -12.38 16.14 11.91
CA ALA A 121 -13.53 15.41 12.44
C ALA A 121 -13.93 15.87 13.85
N GLY A 122 -13.16 16.77 14.49
CA GLY A 122 -13.37 17.18 15.88
C GLY A 122 -13.12 16.05 16.89
N ILE A 123 -12.33 15.03 16.52
CA ILE A 123 -11.95 13.91 17.40
C ILE A 123 -10.67 14.29 18.15
N PRO A 124 -10.62 14.19 19.49
CA PRO A 124 -9.40 14.48 20.25
C PRO A 124 -8.22 13.68 19.69
N LEU A 125 -7.10 14.37 19.40
CA LEU A 125 -5.97 13.76 18.75
C LEU A 125 -5.37 12.62 19.58
N ARG A 126 -5.10 12.87 20.87
CA ARG A 126 -4.53 11.83 21.74
C ARG A 126 -5.60 10.85 22.19
N SER A 127 -5.25 9.56 22.18
CA SER A 127 -6.13 8.50 22.69
C SER A 127 -6.52 8.71 24.15
N ALA A 128 -5.60 9.22 24.98
CA ALA A 128 -5.83 9.50 26.39
C ALA A 128 -6.90 10.58 26.65
N ASP A 129 -7.15 11.48 25.67
CA ASP A 129 -8.12 12.57 25.80
C ASP A 129 -9.53 12.16 25.33
N ARG A 130 -9.70 10.91 24.86
CA ARG A 130 -11.00 10.41 24.38
C ARG A 130 -11.81 9.75 25.49
N GLY A 131 -13.04 10.21 25.65
CA GLY A 131 -14.03 9.62 26.56
C GLY A 131 -14.95 8.60 25.88
N PRO A 132 -15.96 8.07 26.61
CA PRO A 132 -16.89 7.04 26.10
C PRO A 132 -17.70 7.45 24.86
N GLY A 133 -17.97 8.75 24.68
CA GLY A 133 -18.72 9.27 23.53
C GLY A 133 -17.91 9.40 22.24
N HIS A 134 -16.60 9.23 22.29
CA HIS A 134 -15.77 9.31 21.09
C HIS A 134 -15.63 7.94 20.39
N PRO A 135 -15.43 7.92 19.05
CA PRO A 135 -15.17 6.68 18.34
C PRO A 135 -13.88 6.00 18.82
N VAL A 136 -13.80 4.70 18.61
CA VAL A 136 -12.53 3.98 18.73
C VAL A 136 -11.71 4.25 17.47
N VAL A 137 -10.51 4.79 17.62
CA VAL A 137 -9.61 5.09 16.50
C VAL A 137 -8.66 3.93 16.31
N LEU A 138 -8.86 3.23 15.20
CA LEU A 138 -8.13 2.03 14.80
C LEU A 138 -7.14 2.35 13.67
N ALA A 139 -6.08 1.56 13.57
CA ALA A 139 -5.22 1.52 12.41
C ALA A 139 -4.93 0.08 11.97
N GLY A 140 -4.71 -0.12 10.68
CA GLY A 140 -4.29 -1.39 10.10
C GLY A 140 -3.53 -1.14 8.79
N GLY A 141 -3.00 -2.20 8.19
CA GLY A 141 -2.20 -2.12 6.97
C GLY A 141 -0.72 -2.33 7.21
N GLY A 142 0.08 -2.30 6.13
CA GLY A 142 1.49 -2.67 6.18
C GLY A 142 2.34 -1.86 7.17
N CYS A 143 2.06 -0.57 7.32
CA CYS A 143 2.82 0.29 8.24
C CYS A 143 2.37 0.18 9.70
N ALA A 144 1.24 -0.48 10.00
CA ALA A 144 0.79 -0.68 11.38
C ALA A 144 1.80 -1.47 12.23
N PHE A 145 2.63 -2.32 11.59
CA PHE A 145 3.70 -3.07 12.27
C PHE A 145 4.84 -2.19 12.82
N ALA A 146 4.91 -0.95 12.40
CA ALA A 146 5.96 -0.01 12.80
C ALA A 146 5.40 1.37 13.17
N ALA A 147 4.10 1.45 13.49
CA ALA A 147 3.40 2.71 13.72
C ALA A 147 3.50 3.22 15.17
N GLU A 148 4.59 2.90 15.89
CA GLU A 148 4.84 3.45 17.23
C GLU A 148 4.81 4.99 17.29
N PRO A 149 5.24 5.75 16.27
CA PRO A 149 5.03 7.20 16.26
C PRO A 149 3.56 7.61 16.38
N LEU A 150 2.63 6.77 15.92
CA LEU A 150 1.19 6.98 16.03
C LEU A 150 0.57 6.43 17.32
N ALA A 151 1.30 5.66 18.11
CA ALA A 151 0.77 5.00 19.30
C ALA A 151 0.02 5.95 20.28
N PRO A 152 0.47 7.20 20.53
CA PRO A 152 -0.25 8.13 21.40
C PRO A 152 -1.60 8.61 20.83
N PHE A 153 -1.84 8.41 19.52
CA PHE A 153 -3.00 8.92 18.79
C PHE A 153 -3.99 7.83 18.40
N LEU A 154 -3.63 6.55 18.56
CA LEU A 154 -4.44 5.40 18.19
C LEU A 154 -4.90 4.63 19.42
N ASP A 155 -6.12 4.11 19.39
CA ASP A 155 -6.66 3.28 20.46
C ASP A 155 -6.22 1.82 20.32
N ALA A 156 -6.21 1.33 19.06
CA ALA A 156 -5.69 -0.01 18.75
C ALA A 156 -5.17 -0.07 17.31
N MET A 157 -4.31 -1.05 17.06
CA MET A 157 -3.79 -1.36 15.73
C MET A 157 -4.01 -2.85 15.42
N VAL A 158 -4.51 -3.14 14.23
CA VAL A 158 -4.66 -4.51 13.72
C VAL A 158 -3.40 -4.87 12.95
N LEU A 159 -2.63 -5.82 13.46
CA LEU A 159 -1.39 -6.31 12.87
C LEU A 159 -1.65 -7.55 12.04
N GLY A 160 -1.49 -7.46 10.72
CA GLY A 160 -1.69 -8.55 9.77
C GLY A 160 -2.89 -8.38 8.86
N ASP A 161 -3.50 -9.50 8.48
CA ASP A 161 -4.62 -9.55 7.55
C ASP A 161 -5.91 -9.09 8.26
N GLY A 162 -6.66 -8.22 7.60
CA GLY A 162 -7.80 -7.52 8.22
C GLY A 162 -9.18 -8.11 7.92
N GLU A 163 -9.28 -9.06 6.99
CA GLU A 163 -10.57 -9.57 6.49
C GLU A 163 -11.43 -10.21 7.59
N GLU A 164 -10.80 -10.94 8.53
CA GLU A 164 -11.45 -11.48 9.72
C GLU A 164 -11.35 -10.52 10.91
N ALA A 165 -10.15 -9.96 11.10
CA ALA A 165 -9.85 -9.20 12.30
C ALA A 165 -10.67 -7.91 12.42
N LEU A 166 -10.91 -7.19 11.32
CA LEU A 166 -11.66 -5.94 11.39
C LEU A 166 -13.15 -6.16 11.75
N PRO A 167 -13.90 -7.10 11.12
CA PRO A 167 -15.25 -7.44 11.58
C PRO A 167 -15.28 -7.92 13.04
N GLU A 168 -14.28 -8.70 13.49
CA GLU A 168 -14.19 -9.17 14.87
C GLU A 168 -14.00 -7.99 15.85
N VAL A 169 -13.10 -7.05 15.55
CA VAL A 169 -12.88 -5.84 16.35
C VAL A 169 -14.14 -4.98 16.40
N LEU A 170 -14.81 -4.76 15.27
CA LEU A 170 -16.04 -3.97 15.23
C LEU A 170 -17.19 -4.63 16.02
N GLY A 171 -17.33 -5.95 15.92
CA GLY A 171 -18.29 -6.72 16.71
C GLY A 171 -18.00 -6.59 18.21
N ARG A 172 -16.73 -6.72 18.62
CA ARG A 172 -16.31 -6.56 20.01
C ARG A 172 -16.59 -5.17 20.55
N ILE A 173 -16.36 -4.11 19.75
CA ILE A 173 -16.72 -2.73 20.12
C ILE A 173 -18.23 -2.63 20.39
N ALA A 174 -19.07 -3.19 19.51
CA ALA A 174 -20.51 -3.19 19.70
C ALA A 174 -20.93 -3.90 20.99
N ASP A 175 -20.41 -5.10 21.23
CA ASP A 175 -20.74 -5.91 22.42
C ASP A 175 -20.33 -5.19 23.70
N LEU A 176 -19.13 -4.63 23.77
CA LEU A 176 -18.63 -3.92 24.94
C LEU A 176 -19.41 -2.63 25.20
N ARG A 177 -19.76 -1.87 24.15
CA ARG A 177 -20.60 -0.67 24.28
C ARG A 177 -22.01 -1.02 24.78
N GLN A 178 -22.61 -2.06 24.23
CA GLN A 178 -23.92 -2.55 24.66
C GLN A 178 -23.89 -3.01 26.14
N ALA A 179 -22.78 -3.59 26.60
CA ALA A 179 -22.57 -3.95 28.00
C ALA A 179 -22.27 -2.74 28.92
N GLY A 180 -22.19 -1.52 28.37
CA GLY A 180 -21.88 -0.32 29.16
C GLY A 180 -20.42 -0.22 29.62
N ALA A 181 -19.50 -0.89 28.94
CA ALA A 181 -18.08 -0.84 29.27
C ALA A 181 -17.55 0.60 29.14
N ASP A 182 -16.77 1.02 30.13
CA ASP A 182 -16.01 2.26 30.02
C ASP A 182 -14.85 2.13 29.02
N ARG A 183 -14.18 3.22 28.70
CA ARG A 183 -13.12 3.21 27.70
C ARG A 183 -11.93 2.31 28.07
N PRO A 184 -11.40 2.31 29.31
CA PRO A 184 -10.37 1.35 29.70
C PRO A 184 -10.78 -0.12 29.54
N ALA A 185 -11.98 -0.50 29.96
CA ALA A 185 -12.51 -1.84 29.79
C ALA A 185 -12.71 -2.22 28.32
N LEU A 186 -13.17 -1.25 27.48
CA LEU A 186 -13.29 -1.45 26.05
C LEU A 186 -11.91 -1.72 25.43
N LEU A 187 -10.90 -0.93 25.73
CA LEU A 187 -9.55 -1.12 25.20
C LEU A 187 -8.92 -2.43 25.69
N ALA A 188 -9.12 -2.80 26.95
CA ALA A 188 -8.67 -4.08 27.48
C ALA A 188 -9.34 -5.25 26.76
N GLY A 189 -10.64 -5.16 26.46
CA GLY A 189 -11.37 -6.17 25.73
C GLY A 189 -10.95 -6.30 24.26
N LEU A 190 -10.45 -5.23 23.64
CA LEU A 190 -9.86 -5.32 22.29
C LEU A 190 -8.51 -6.06 22.28
N ALA A 191 -7.74 -5.95 23.37
CA ALA A 191 -6.46 -6.65 23.50
C ALA A 191 -6.61 -8.19 23.57
N GLU A 192 -7.80 -8.71 23.82
CA GLU A 192 -8.09 -10.14 23.83
C GLU A 192 -8.18 -10.73 22.41
N ILE A 193 -8.31 -9.87 21.39
CA ILE A 193 -8.42 -10.31 20.00
C ILE A 193 -7.02 -10.54 19.42
N PRO A 194 -6.71 -11.74 18.89
CA PRO A 194 -5.42 -12.02 18.28
C PRO A 194 -5.08 -11.05 17.16
N GLY A 195 -3.87 -10.50 17.19
CA GLY A 195 -3.39 -9.52 16.19
C GLY A 195 -3.75 -8.07 16.50
N VAL A 196 -4.45 -7.78 17.57
CA VAL A 196 -4.77 -6.41 17.96
C VAL A 196 -3.72 -5.92 18.97
N TYR A 197 -3.04 -4.82 18.63
CA TYR A 197 -2.11 -4.12 19.51
C TYR A 197 -2.80 -2.88 20.10
N VAL A 198 -2.86 -2.80 21.42
CA VAL A 198 -3.45 -1.69 22.19
C VAL A 198 -2.34 -0.90 22.86
N PRO A 199 -1.92 0.26 22.31
CA PRO A 199 -0.79 1.03 22.81
C PRO A 199 -0.90 1.47 24.27
N ALA A 200 -2.13 1.71 24.75
CA ALA A 200 -2.39 2.12 26.14
C ALA A 200 -2.00 1.04 27.19
N LEU A 201 -1.85 -0.22 26.76
CA LEU A 201 -1.42 -1.33 27.62
C LEU A 201 0.11 -1.53 27.66
N PHE A 202 0.86 -0.57 27.09
CA PHE A 202 2.32 -0.57 27.10
C PHE A 202 2.84 0.77 27.59
N ALA A 203 3.78 0.74 28.52
CA ALA A 203 4.49 1.93 29.01
C ALA A 203 5.72 2.22 28.15
N ASP A 204 6.05 3.49 28.00
CA ASP A 204 7.32 3.92 27.45
C ASP A 204 8.46 3.47 28.40
N ALA A 205 9.40 2.68 27.89
CA ALA A 205 10.54 2.19 28.64
C ALA A 205 11.78 3.10 28.54
N GLY A 206 11.68 4.18 27.78
CA GLY A 206 12.78 5.13 27.55
C GLY A 206 13.47 4.96 26.18
N PRO A 207 14.44 5.84 25.89
CA PRO A 207 15.13 5.87 24.60
C PRO A 207 15.79 4.53 24.22
N GLY A 208 15.52 4.06 23.00
CA GLY A 208 16.15 2.83 22.45
C GLY A 208 15.62 1.52 23.03
N LEU A 209 14.69 1.56 23.97
CA LEU A 209 14.07 0.38 24.56
C LEU A 209 12.69 0.09 23.95
N PRO A 210 12.30 -1.20 23.80
CA PRO A 210 10.96 -1.54 23.38
C PRO A 210 9.93 -1.13 24.44
N PRO A 211 8.70 -0.80 24.06
CA PRO A 211 7.62 -0.52 25.01
C PRO A 211 7.44 -1.67 25.99
N ARG A 212 7.29 -1.35 27.28
CA ARG A 212 7.14 -2.35 28.35
C ARG A 212 5.65 -2.70 28.52
N PRO A 213 5.28 -3.98 28.45
CA PRO A 213 3.90 -4.38 28.71
C PRO A 213 3.48 -4.04 30.14
N LEU A 214 2.26 -3.58 30.32
CA LEU A 214 1.65 -3.32 31.64
C LEU A 214 0.91 -4.55 32.18
N ARG A 215 0.69 -5.56 31.33
CA ARG A 215 0.07 -6.84 31.65
C ARG A 215 1.00 -7.97 31.24
N GLU A 216 1.23 -8.95 32.11
CA GLU A 216 2.10 -10.10 31.82
C GLU A 216 1.53 -11.02 30.74
N ASP A 217 0.20 -11.21 30.73
CA ASP A 217 -0.53 -12.01 29.75
C ASP A 217 -0.67 -11.33 28.37
N TYR A 218 -0.22 -10.07 28.24
CA TYR A 218 -0.25 -9.29 27.01
C TYR A 218 1.14 -8.71 26.68
N ALA A 219 2.17 -9.53 26.79
CA ALA A 219 3.56 -9.09 26.63
C ALA A 219 3.99 -8.94 25.15
N ARG A 220 3.28 -9.58 24.22
CA ARG A 220 3.53 -9.49 22.78
C ARG A 220 2.24 -9.67 22.00
N VAL A 221 2.23 -9.16 20.78
CA VAL A 221 1.13 -9.33 19.84
C VAL A 221 1.62 -10.09 18.61
N GLU A 222 0.98 -11.21 18.32
CA GLU A 222 1.25 -11.99 17.11
C GLU A 222 0.34 -11.51 15.97
N LYS A 223 0.92 -11.36 14.77
CA LYS A 223 0.13 -10.89 13.63
C LYS A 223 -0.98 -11.87 13.25
N ARG A 224 -2.12 -11.34 12.84
CA ARG A 224 -3.21 -12.12 12.23
C ARG A 224 -2.83 -12.56 10.82
N VAL A 225 -3.12 -13.79 10.47
CA VAL A 225 -2.88 -14.36 9.14
C VAL A 225 -4.13 -15.10 8.69
N VAL A 226 -4.70 -14.69 7.56
CA VAL A 226 -5.71 -15.46 6.85
C VAL A 226 -4.99 -16.63 6.18
N ALA A 227 -5.24 -17.83 6.66
CA ALA A 227 -4.54 -19.04 6.18
C ALA A 227 -4.93 -19.41 4.75
N ASP A 228 -6.21 -19.29 4.42
CA ASP A 228 -6.78 -19.58 3.10
C ASP A 228 -7.39 -18.31 2.48
N LEU A 229 -6.77 -17.79 1.43
CA LEU A 229 -7.30 -16.62 0.71
C LEU A 229 -8.62 -16.91 -0.01
N GLU A 230 -8.92 -18.17 -0.33
CA GLU A 230 -10.18 -18.55 -1.00
C GLU A 230 -11.39 -18.41 -0.08
N ALA A 231 -11.19 -18.45 1.24
CA ALA A 231 -12.25 -18.20 2.22
C ALA A 231 -12.83 -16.77 2.11
N PHE A 232 -12.07 -15.85 1.52
CA PHE A 232 -12.48 -14.47 1.28
C PHE A 232 -12.46 -14.17 -0.21
N ALA A 233 -13.62 -14.29 -0.85
CA ALA A 233 -13.76 -13.96 -2.25
C ALA A 233 -13.35 -12.50 -2.52
N GLN A 234 -12.72 -12.25 -3.65
CA GLN A 234 -12.48 -10.88 -4.10
C GLN A 234 -13.83 -10.19 -4.33
N PRO A 235 -13.98 -8.91 -3.92
CA PRO A 235 -15.24 -8.20 -4.10
C PRO A 235 -15.57 -8.07 -5.59
N VAL A 236 -16.76 -8.54 -5.97
CA VAL A 236 -17.27 -8.48 -7.36
C VAL A 236 -17.87 -7.12 -7.64
N GLU A 237 -18.79 -6.68 -6.80
CA GLU A 237 -19.42 -5.37 -6.89
C GLU A 237 -18.52 -4.34 -6.20
N GLN A 238 -17.43 -3.96 -6.88
CA GLN A 238 -16.51 -2.98 -6.34
C GLN A 238 -17.05 -1.57 -6.53
N VAL A 239 -16.75 -0.69 -5.57
CA VAL A 239 -17.04 0.73 -5.72
C VAL A 239 -16.17 1.29 -6.85
N THR A 240 -16.81 1.86 -7.87
CA THR A 240 -16.15 2.49 -9.03
C THR A 240 -16.12 4.01 -8.85
N ALA A 241 -14.97 4.62 -9.12
CA ALA A 241 -14.77 6.05 -8.88
C ALA A 241 -15.56 6.93 -9.87
N TYR A 242 -16.10 8.06 -9.38
CA TYR A 242 -16.69 9.12 -10.22
C TYR A 242 -15.64 10.13 -10.71
N ALA A 243 -14.54 10.29 -9.98
CA ALA A 243 -13.41 11.11 -10.37
C ALA A 243 -12.23 10.23 -10.78
N ASP A 244 -11.26 10.82 -11.47
CA ASP A 244 -10.05 10.10 -11.88
C ASP A 244 -9.40 9.40 -10.67
N ALA A 245 -9.18 8.09 -10.78
CA ALA A 245 -8.39 7.32 -9.84
C ALA A 245 -6.96 7.15 -10.34
N VAL A 246 -5.97 7.06 -9.45
CA VAL A 246 -4.56 6.82 -9.84
C VAL A 246 -4.42 5.53 -10.63
N HIS A 247 -5.24 4.52 -10.24
CA HIS A 247 -5.33 3.23 -10.92
C HIS A 247 -6.78 2.91 -11.22
N ASP A 248 -7.25 3.32 -12.39
CA ASP A 248 -8.60 3.02 -12.88
C ASP A 248 -8.62 1.67 -13.59
N ARG A 249 -8.63 0.59 -12.80
CA ARG A 249 -8.53 -0.78 -13.29
C ARG A 249 -9.02 -1.81 -12.27
N LEU A 250 -9.39 -2.98 -12.77
CA LEU A 250 -9.59 -4.14 -11.94
C LEU A 250 -8.24 -4.69 -11.46
N ALA A 251 -8.00 -4.68 -10.16
CA ALA A 251 -6.88 -5.36 -9.53
C ALA A 251 -7.32 -6.72 -8.97
N LEU A 252 -6.70 -7.81 -9.41
CA LEU A 252 -6.89 -9.15 -8.86
C LEU A 252 -5.68 -9.55 -8.02
N GLU A 253 -5.88 -9.78 -6.72
CA GLU A 253 -4.85 -10.33 -5.85
C GLU A 253 -4.71 -11.82 -6.15
N ILE A 254 -3.62 -12.18 -6.86
CA ILE A 254 -3.34 -13.58 -7.21
C ILE A 254 -2.59 -14.33 -6.12
N ALA A 255 -1.80 -13.59 -5.32
CA ALA A 255 -1.02 -14.14 -4.22
C ALA A 255 -0.68 -13.05 -3.19
N ARG A 256 -0.53 -13.43 -1.93
CA ARG A 256 -0.09 -12.58 -0.83
C ARG A 256 1.18 -13.16 -0.19
N GLY A 257 2.15 -12.30 0.12
CA GLY A 257 3.45 -12.70 0.64
C GLY A 257 4.52 -12.87 -0.44
N CYS A 258 5.78 -13.08 0.00
CA CYS A 258 6.93 -13.29 -0.88
C CYS A 258 8.00 -14.12 -0.16
N THR A 259 8.60 -15.09 -0.88
CA THR A 259 9.66 -15.96 -0.35
C THR A 259 11.07 -15.51 -0.69
N ARG A 260 11.24 -14.43 -1.47
CA ARG A 260 12.54 -14.06 -2.07
C ARG A 260 13.60 -13.60 -1.07
N GLY A 261 13.22 -13.02 0.06
CA GLY A 261 14.15 -12.68 1.13
C GLY A 261 15.11 -11.53 0.82
N CYS A 262 14.70 -10.56 -0.02
CA CYS A 262 15.47 -9.33 -0.22
C CYS A 262 15.63 -8.62 1.13
N ARG A 263 16.89 -8.28 1.50
CA ARG A 263 17.23 -7.82 2.86
C ARG A 263 16.67 -6.46 3.22
N PHE A 264 16.31 -5.65 2.24
CA PHE A 264 15.71 -4.33 2.42
C PHE A 264 14.17 -4.34 2.45
N CYS A 265 13.55 -5.44 2.01
CA CYS A 265 12.12 -5.46 1.68
C CYS A 265 11.26 -5.79 2.89
N GLN A 266 10.60 -4.79 3.47
CA GLN A 266 9.67 -4.97 4.58
C GLN A 266 8.46 -5.84 4.20
N ALA A 267 7.85 -5.60 3.04
CA ALA A 267 6.71 -6.38 2.57
C ALA A 267 7.03 -7.88 2.45
N GLY A 268 8.24 -8.22 1.99
CA GLY A 268 8.70 -9.61 1.93
C GLY A 268 8.87 -10.29 3.29
N MET A 269 8.89 -9.53 4.39
CA MET A 269 8.93 -10.03 5.77
C MET A 269 7.54 -10.07 6.41
N LEU A 270 6.78 -8.98 6.27
CA LEU A 270 5.51 -8.81 6.96
C LEU A 270 4.39 -9.70 6.41
N TYR A 271 4.32 -9.90 5.09
CA TYR A 271 3.22 -10.64 4.44
C TYR A 271 3.46 -12.16 4.32
N ARG A 272 4.44 -12.71 5.00
CA ARG A 272 4.62 -14.18 5.09
C ARG A 272 3.52 -14.82 5.96
N PRO A 273 3.12 -16.08 5.65
CA PRO A 273 3.57 -16.97 4.57
C PRO A 273 3.04 -16.54 3.18
N VAL A 274 3.58 -17.15 2.11
CA VAL A 274 2.99 -17.02 0.77
C VAL A 274 1.71 -17.85 0.70
N ARG A 275 0.66 -17.25 0.16
CA ARG A 275 -0.64 -17.87 -0.09
C ARG A 275 -1.10 -17.44 -1.47
N GLU A 276 -1.59 -18.39 -2.24
CA GLU A 276 -2.02 -18.20 -3.63
C GLU A 276 -3.51 -18.47 -3.76
N ARG A 277 -4.15 -17.81 -4.71
CA ARG A 277 -5.52 -18.14 -5.15
C ARG A 277 -5.48 -19.09 -6.33
N SER A 278 -6.51 -19.90 -6.51
CA SER A 278 -6.64 -20.79 -7.66
C SER A 278 -6.90 -20.00 -8.95
N PRO A 279 -6.42 -20.48 -10.12
CA PRO A 279 -6.77 -19.86 -11.39
C PRO A 279 -8.26 -19.79 -11.64
N GLU A 280 -8.99 -20.82 -11.23
CA GLU A 280 -10.44 -20.92 -11.40
C GLU A 280 -11.19 -19.79 -10.68
N SER A 281 -10.85 -19.54 -9.40
CA SER A 281 -11.48 -18.48 -8.62
C SER A 281 -11.13 -17.09 -9.19
N LEU A 282 -9.89 -16.92 -9.67
CA LEU A 282 -9.42 -15.67 -10.28
C LEU A 282 -10.13 -15.37 -11.61
N VAL A 283 -10.29 -16.37 -12.47
CA VAL A 283 -11.00 -16.23 -13.76
C VAL A 283 -12.48 -15.88 -13.52
N GLU A 284 -13.13 -16.56 -12.59
CA GLU A 284 -14.53 -16.27 -12.26
C GLU A 284 -14.68 -14.87 -11.62
N ALA A 285 -13.78 -14.48 -10.70
CA ALA A 285 -13.75 -13.14 -10.13
C ALA A 285 -13.54 -12.08 -11.21
N ALA A 286 -12.60 -12.29 -12.14
CA ALA A 286 -12.35 -11.38 -13.26
C ALA A 286 -13.61 -11.19 -14.11
N ARG A 287 -14.22 -12.29 -14.56
CA ARG A 287 -15.42 -12.27 -15.41
C ARG A 287 -16.56 -11.49 -14.77
N ARG A 288 -16.86 -11.79 -13.49
CA ARG A 288 -17.95 -11.15 -12.76
C ARG A 288 -17.68 -9.67 -12.49
N THR A 289 -16.44 -9.35 -12.06
CA THR A 289 -16.11 -7.97 -11.71
C THR A 289 -16.02 -7.08 -12.94
N LEU A 290 -15.46 -7.56 -14.06
CA LEU A 290 -15.44 -6.79 -15.32
C LEU A 290 -16.87 -6.51 -15.80
N ALA A 291 -17.76 -7.50 -15.77
CA ALA A 291 -19.15 -7.31 -16.12
C ALA A 291 -19.90 -6.30 -15.22
N ALA A 292 -19.56 -6.27 -13.92
CA ALA A 292 -20.18 -5.36 -12.95
C ALA A 292 -19.63 -3.94 -12.98
N THR A 293 -18.35 -3.74 -13.35
CA THR A 293 -17.65 -2.46 -13.23
C THR A 293 -17.33 -1.79 -14.55
N GLY A 294 -17.21 -2.54 -15.64
CA GLY A 294 -16.85 -2.02 -16.94
C GLY A 294 -15.37 -1.59 -17.07
N TYR A 295 -14.47 -2.04 -16.20
CA TYR A 295 -13.04 -1.72 -16.31
C TYR A 295 -12.43 -2.22 -17.64
N GLU A 296 -11.62 -1.38 -18.28
CA GLU A 296 -10.91 -1.72 -19.54
C GLU A 296 -9.50 -2.28 -19.31
N GLU A 297 -9.04 -2.34 -18.06
CA GLU A 297 -7.76 -2.92 -17.67
C GLU A 297 -7.93 -3.88 -16.49
N LEU A 298 -7.31 -5.07 -16.60
CA LEU A 298 -7.16 -6.04 -15.53
C LEU A 298 -5.69 -6.17 -15.15
N SER A 299 -5.38 -6.04 -13.87
CA SER A 299 -4.02 -6.11 -13.33
C SER A 299 -3.89 -7.23 -12.31
N LEU A 300 -2.94 -8.14 -12.51
CA LEU A 300 -2.65 -9.22 -11.57
C LEU A 300 -1.73 -8.71 -10.45
N LEU A 301 -2.24 -8.67 -9.23
CA LEU A 301 -1.55 -8.06 -8.09
C LEU A 301 -0.91 -9.11 -7.18
N SER A 302 0.39 -8.98 -6.95
CA SER A 302 1.14 -9.67 -5.89
C SER A 302 2.48 -8.98 -5.66
N LEU A 303 3.23 -9.37 -4.62
CA LEU A 303 4.59 -8.87 -4.38
C LEU A 303 5.61 -9.41 -5.39
N SER A 304 5.33 -10.55 -6.01
CA SER A 304 6.18 -11.17 -7.05
C SER A 304 5.32 -12.01 -7.99
N SER A 305 4.63 -11.36 -8.92
CA SER A 305 3.64 -12.02 -9.77
C SER A 305 4.25 -13.10 -10.68
N GLY A 306 5.53 -12.95 -11.04
CA GLY A 306 6.24 -13.99 -11.78
C GLY A 306 6.53 -15.29 -11.00
N ASP A 307 6.34 -15.28 -9.68
CA ASP A 307 6.53 -16.43 -8.80
C ASP A 307 5.22 -17.18 -8.50
N TYR A 308 4.09 -16.65 -8.96
CA TYR A 308 2.80 -17.33 -8.82
C TYR A 308 2.83 -18.66 -9.58
N SER A 309 2.51 -19.76 -8.87
CA SER A 309 2.75 -21.12 -9.36
C SER A 309 1.99 -21.46 -10.64
N ALA A 310 0.78 -20.92 -10.81
CA ALA A 310 -0.10 -21.19 -11.96
C ALA A 310 -0.15 -20.03 -12.97
N LEU A 311 0.86 -19.13 -13.02
CA LEU A 311 0.84 -17.93 -13.86
C LEU A 311 0.56 -18.23 -15.33
N GLY A 312 1.20 -19.27 -15.89
CA GLY A 312 1.03 -19.65 -17.29
C GLY A 312 -0.42 -20.02 -17.61
N ARG A 313 -1.03 -20.87 -16.78
CA ARG A 313 -2.42 -21.29 -16.90
C ARG A 313 -3.38 -20.11 -16.75
N LEU A 314 -3.19 -19.30 -15.72
CA LEU A 314 -4.04 -18.13 -15.49
C LEU A 314 -4.04 -17.18 -16.70
N PHE A 315 -2.87 -16.95 -17.32
CA PHE A 315 -2.79 -16.14 -18.54
C PHE A 315 -3.50 -16.76 -19.74
N GLU A 316 -3.43 -18.09 -19.88
CA GLU A 316 -4.14 -18.82 -20.92
C GLU A 316 -5.64 -18.69 -20.77
N ASP A 317 -6.15 -18.79 -19.55
CA ASP A 317 -7.55 -18.75 -19.24
C ASP A 317 -8.13 -17.31 -19.32
N LEU A 318 -7.36 -16.29 -18.93
CA LEU A 318 -7.79 -14.88 -18.97
C LEU A 318 -7.63 -14.20 -20.35
N THR A 319 -6.67 -14.64 -21.18
CA THR A 319 -6.37 -13.96 -22.47
C THR A 319 -7.55 -13.97 -23.44
N PRO A 320 -8.28 -15.10 -23.66
CA PRO A 320 -9.39 -15.11 -24.60
C PRO A 320 -10.55 -14.18 -24.21
N PRO A 321 -11.09 -14.19 -22.98
CA PRO A 321 -12.17 -13.28 -22.59
C PRO A 321 -11.72 -11.83 -22.58
N CYS A 322 -10.51 -11.51 -22.07
CA CYS A 322 -10.00 -10.13 -22.10
C CYS A 322 -9.87 -9.59 -23.53
N ARG A 323 -9.44 -10.43 -24.48
CA ARG A 323 -9.35 -10.02 -25.88
C ARG A 323 -10.72 -9.80 -26.51
N ALA A 324 -11.70 -10.64 -26.22
CA ALA A 324 -13.06 -10.52 -26.75
C ALA A 324 -13.74 -9.22 -26.31
N GLU A 325 -13.47 -8.79 -25.08
CA GLU A 325 -14.04 -7.59 -24.47
C GLU A 325 -13.11 -6.37 -24.56
N LEU A 326 -11.97 -6.47 -25.27
CA LEU A 326 -10.97 -5.42 -25.42
C LEU A 326 -10.34 -4.94 -24.09
N VAL A 327 -10.37 -5.78 -23.05
CA VAL A 327 -9.76 -5.51 -21.75
C VAL A 327 -8.26 -5.78 -21.81
N SER A 328 -7.43 -4.81 -21.40
CA SER A 328 -5.98 -5.00 -21.34
C SER A 328 -5.58 -5.79 -20.08
N LEU A 329 -4.66 -6.76 -20.27
CA LEU A 329 -4.14 -7.59 -19.17
C LEU A 329 -2.73 -7.13 -18.78
N ALA A 330 -2.58 -6.64 -17.55
CA ALA A 330 -1.32 -6.11 -17.01
C ALA A 330 -0.70 -7.00 -15.94
N LEU A 331 0.63 -7.09 -15.95
CA LEU A 331 1.42 -7.80 -14.94
C LEU A 331 2.51 -6.86 -14.39
N PRO A 332 2.19 -6.07 -13.35
CA PRO A 332 3.05 -4.97 -12.90
C PRO A 332 4.33 -5.42 -12.18
N SER A 333 4.33 -6.56 -11.51
CA SER A 333 5.43 -7.01 -10.65
C SER A 333 6.25 -8.12 -11.33
N LEU A 334 6.95 -7.76 -12.40
CA LEU A 334 7.82 -8.69 -13.14
C LEU A 334 9.22 -8.76 -12.54
N ARG A 335 9.65 -9.97 -12.25
CA ARG A 335 11.04 -10.27 -11.92
C ARG A 335 11.79 -10.73 -13.18
N VAL A 336 13.07 -10.42 -13.25
CA VAL A 336 13.97 -10.93 -14.31
C VAL A 336 13.89 -12.46 -14.37
N GLY A 337 13.62 -13.00 -15.55
CA GLY A 337 13.58 -14.45 -15.80
C GLY A 337 12.36 -15.20 -15.29
N SER A 338 11.40 -14.53 -14.64
CA SER A 338 10.21 -15.19 -14.06
C SER A 338 9.04 -15.39 -15.04
N VAL A 339 9.10 -14.79 -16.21
CA VAL A 339 7.99 -14.84 -17.18
C VAL A 339 8.40 -15.60 -18.42
N SER A 340 7.59 -16.61 -18.77
CA SER A 340 7.84 -17.42 -19.98
C SER A 340 7.64 -16.60 -21.26
N PRO A 341 8.32 -16.97 -22.38
CA PRO A 341 8.10 -16.32 -23.69
C PRO A 341 6.63 -16.38 -24.16
N ARG A 342 5.89 -17.40 -23.72
CA ARG A 342 4.46 -17.56 -24.02
C ARG A 342 3.62 -16.46 -23.35
N VAL A 343 3.83 -16.22 -22.06
CA VAL A 343 3.15 -15.14 -21.32
C VAL A 343 3.54 -13.78 -21.89
N MET A 344 4.82 -13.55 -22.22
CA MET A 344 5.26 -12.32 -22.87
C MET A 344 4.55 -12.06 -24.21
N ARG A 345 4.39 -13.10 -25.05
CA ARG A 345 3.63 -12.96 -26.31
C ARG A 345 2.17 -12.62 -26.07
N ALA A 346 1.53 -13.25 -25.07
CA ALA A 346 0.15 -12.95 -24.71
C ALA A 346 -0.02 -11.48 -24.29
N MET A 347 0.85 -10.99 -23.41
CA MET A 347 0.87 -9.57 -23.01
C MET A 347 1.05 -8.63 -24.21
N ALA A 348 2.00 -8.92 -25.09
CA ALA A 348 2.30 -8.10 -26.28
C ALA A 348 1.14 -8.06 -27.29
N SER A 349 0.24 -9.05 -27.28
CA SER A 349 -0.86 -9.16 -28.24
C SER A 349 -2.06 -8.23 -27.93
N ILE A 350 -2.20 -7.76 -26.69
CA ILE A 350 -3.34 -6.93 -26.27
C ILE A 350 -2.95 -5.44 -26.29
N ARG A 351 -1.98 -5.04 -25.49
CA ARG A 351 -1.47 -3.66 -25.46
C ARG A 351 -0.02 -3.65 -24.98
N ARG A 352 0.84 -2.93 -25.70
CA ARG A 352 2.25 -2.75 -25.30
C ARG A 352 2.36 -1.49 -24.46
N THR A 353 2.54 -1.67 -23.15
CA THR A 353 2.90 -0.63 -22.19
C THR A 353 4.40 -0.66 -21.92
N GLY A 354 4.93 0.32 -21.20
CA GLY A 354 6.32 0.27 -20.71
C GLY A 354 6.50 -0.88 -19.71
N VAL A 355 7.66 -1.50 -19.70
CA VAL A 355 8.02 -2.54 -18.73
C VAL A 355 8.89 -1.97 -17.64
N THR A 356 8.57 -2.31 -16.40
CA THR A 356 9.37 -1.94 -15.22
C THR A 356 10.09 -3.17 -14.70
N ILE A 357 11.39 -3.04 -14.48
CA ILE A 357 12.26 -4.08 -13.91
C ILE A 357 13.02 -3.46 -12.75
N ALA A 358 13.16 -4.19 -11.66
CA ALA A 358 13.80 -3.72 -10.44
C ALA A 358 15.09 -4.53 -10.13
N PRO A 359 16.24 -4.21 -10.76
CA PRO A 359 17.52 -4.79 -10.36
C PRO A 359 17.97 -4.30 -8.98
N GLU A 360 17.48 -3.14 -8.53
CA GLU A 360 17.74 -2.43 -7.27
C GLU A 360 19.18 -1.91 -7.13
N ALA A 361 20.18 -2.62 -7.67
CA ALA A 361 21.57 -2.23 -7.69
C ALA A 361 22.22 -2.51 -9.06
N ALA A 362 23.18 -1.68 -9.46
CA ALA A 362 23.80 -1.77 -10.77
C ALA A 362 24.89 -2.83 -10.85
N THR A 363 25.63 -3.08 -9.75
CA THR A 363 26.69 -4.09 -9.70
C THR A 363 26.19 -5.43 -9.17
N GLN A 364 26.79 -6.55 -9.62
CA GLN A 364 26.45 -7.87 -9.10
C GLN A 364 26.76 -7.96 -7.60
N ARG A 365 27.92 -7.46 -7.18
CA ARG A 365 28.32 -7.42 -5.78
C ARG A 365 27.21 -6.84 -4.89
N LEU A 366 26.66 -5.68 -5.26
CA LEU A 366 25.65 -5.01 -4.45
C LEU A 366 24.29 -5.71 -4.54
N ARG A 367 23.93 -6.33 -5.69
CA ARG A 367 22.74 -7.20 -5.78
C ARG A 367 22.84 -8.42 -4.85
N ASP A 368 24.03 -8.96 -4.66
CA ASP A 368 24.27 -10.09 -3.74
C ASP A 368 24.19 -9.62 -2.27
N VAL A 369 24.72 -8.43 -1.95
CA VAL A 369 24.57 -7.81 -0.62
C VAL A 369 23.10 -7.65 -0.22
N ILE A 370 22.23 -7.20 -1.13
CA ILE A 370 20.80 -7.02 -0.86
C ILE A 370 19.98 -8.31 -1.04
N ASN A 371 20.60 -9.43 -1.40
CA ASN A 371 19.95 -10.72 -1.70
C ASN A 371 18.87 -10.60 -2.78
N LYS A 372 19.13 -9.84 -3.84
CA LYS A 372 18.13 -9.65 -4.91
C LYS A 372 17.99 -10.88 -5.80
N GLY A 373 19.06 -11.67 -5.97
CA GLY A 373 19.09 -12.89 -6.79
C GLY A 373 18.76 -12.62 -8.26
N VAL A 374 19.27 -11.53 -8.83
CA VAL A 374 19.19 -11.16 -10.24
C VAL A 374 20.60 -11.01 -10.77
N THR A 375 20.94 -11.78 -11.82
CA THR A 375 22.23 -11.64 -12.51
C THR A 375 22.16 -10.62 -13.64
N GLU A 376 23.29 -10.06 -14.03
CA GLU A 376 23.32 -9.12 -15.15
C GLU A 376 22.99 -9.82 -16.47
N GLU A 377 23.54 -11.02 -16.67
CA GLU A 377 23.28 -11.83 -17.87
C GLU A 377 21.78 -12.12 -17.99
N GLY A 378 21.14 -12.50 -16.89
CA GLY A 378 19.69 -12.74 -16.83
C GLY A 378 18.90 -11.48 -17.15
N LEU A 379 19.31 -10.31 -16.64
CA LEU A 379 18.68 -9.03 -16.94
C LEU A 379 18.79 -8.68 -18.43
N ILE A 380 20.00 -8.79 -19.00
CA ILE A 380 20.25 -8.49 -20.42
C ILE A 380 19.48 -9.45 -21.33
N ALA A 381 19.45 -10.73 -21.00
CA ALA A 381 18.67 -11.72 -21.76
C ALA A 381 17.17 -11.40 -21.72
N HIS A 382 16.66 -11.02 -20.54
CA HIS A 382 15.25 -10.66 -20.35
C HIS A 382 14.85 -9.41 -21.17
N VAL A 383 15.63 -8.33 -21.10
CA VAL A 383 15.33 -7.12 -21.89
C VAL A 383 15.48 -7.32 -23.40
N ARG A 384 16.43 -8.17 -23.83
CA ARG A 384 16.57 -8.57 -25.24
C ARG A 384 15.30 -9.26 -25.76
N THR A 385 14.73 -10.15 -24.94
CA THR A 385 13.46 -10.82 -25.25
C THR A 385 12.32 -9.82 -25.35
N LEU A 386 12.22 -8.88 -24.40
CA LEU A 386 11.21 -7.81 -24.44
C LEU A 386 11.31 -6.95 -25.72
N PHE A 387 12.50 -6.48 -26.05
CA PHE A 387 12.74 -5.71 -27.28
C PHE A 387 12.39 -6.51 -28.54
N GLY A 388 12.71 -7.81 -28.57
CA GLY A 388 12.35 -8.73 -29.65
C GLY A 388 10.84 -8.89 -29.83
N HIS A 389 10.04 -8.72 -28.78
CA HIS A 389 8.58 -8.69 -28.83
C HIS A 389 7.99 -7.28 -29.05
N GLY A 390 8.85 -6.25 -29.29
CA GLY A 390 8.45 -4.93 -29.71
C GLY A 390 8.19 -3.93 -28.60
N TRP A 391 8.57 -4.24 -27.33
CA TRP A 391 8.63 -3.20 -26.29
C TRP A 391 9.71 -2.18 -26.62
N GLN A 392 9.42 -0.90 -26.35
CA GLN A 392 10.33 0.21 -26.68
C GLN A 392 10.73 1.03 -25.45
N GLN A 393 10.07 0.82 -24.31
CA GLN A 393 10.33 1.54 -23.07
C GLN A 393 10.60 0.56 -21.94
N VAL A 394 11.77 0.68 -21.33
CA VAL A 394 12.17 -0.08 -20.15
C VAL A 394 12.51 0.89 -19.03
N LYS A 395 11.88 0.71 -17.89
CA LYS A 395 12.18 1.45 -16.67
C LYS A 395 12.91 0.53 -15.68
N LEU A 396 14.06 0.95 -15.22
CA LEU A 396 14.87 0.24 -14.24
C LEU A 396 14.80 0.97 -12.90
N TYR A 397 14.42 0.25 -11.84
CA TYR A 397 14.48 0.78 -10.47
C TYR A 397 15.81 0.49 -9.83
N PHE A 398 16.39 1.52 -9.17
CA PHE A 398 17.61 1.46 -8.39
C PHE A 398 17.41 2.13 -7.03
N MET A 399 18.09 1.61 -6.03
CA MET A 399 18.32 2.30 -4.76
C MET A 399 19.75 2.81 -4.69
N ILE A 400 19.93 3.97 -4.02
CA ILE A 400 21.24 4.52 -3.64
C ILE A 400 21.34 4.64 -2.13
N GLY A 401 22.56 4.53 -1.58
CA GLY A 401 22.79 4.51 -0.14
C GLY A 401 22.56 3.13 0.49
N LEU A 402 22.63 2.07 -0.30
CA LEU A 402 22.55 0.70 0.19
C LEU A 402 23.76 0.36 1.08
N PRO A 403 23.62 -0.54 2.06
CA PRO A 403 24.74 -0.99 2.87
C PRO A 403 25.91 -1.46 2.02
N THR A 404 27.12 -1.00 2.34
CA THR A 404 28.39 -1.24 1.62
C THR A 404 28.50 -0.64 0.21
N GLU A 405 27.56 0.20 -0.21
CA GLU A 405 27.60 0.86 -1.52
C GLU A 405 28.80 1.80 -1.63
N THR A 406 29.49 1.73 -2.75
CA THR A 406 30.59 2.65 -3.10
C THR A 406 30.17 3.64 -4.19
N GLN A 407 31.02 4.62 -4.49
CA GLN A 407 30.75 5.55 -5.58
C GLN A 407 30.76 4.84 -6.94
N GLU A 408 31.62 3.81 -7.11
CA GLU A 408 31.69 2.99 -8.32
C GLU A 408 30.37 2.21 -8.56
N ASP A 409 29.72 1.74 -7.48
CA ASP A 409 28.41 1.08 -7.58
C ASP A 409 27.35 2.03 -8.10
N ARG A 410 27.36 3.31 -7.65
CA ARG A 410 26.42 4.33 -8.12
C ARG A 410 26.71 4.74 -9.57
N ASP A 411 27.96 4.92 -9.92
CA ASP A 411 28.39 5.28 -11.30
C ASP A 411 28.03 4.16 -12.29
N ALA A 412 28.06 2.89 -11.87
CA ALA A 412 27.67 1.74 -12.66
C ALA A 412 26.17 1.74 -13.07
N ILE A 413 25.31 2.59 -12.47
CA ILE A 413 23.90 2.73 -12.87
C ILE A 413 23.78 3.16 -14.33
N LEU A 414 24.57 4.16 -14.74
CA LEU A 414 24.61 4.59 -16.14
C LEU A 414 25.10 3.47 -17.06
N ASP A 415 26.17 2.78 -16.68
CA ASP A 415 26.75 1.72 -17.50
C ASP A 415 25.82 0.53 -17.69
N LEU A 416 25.07 0.13 -16.66
CA LEU A 416 24.03 -0.88 -16.79
C LEU A 416 22.90 -0.43 -17.72
N CYS A 417 22.43 0.81 -17.61
CA CYS A 417 21.45 1.39 -18.52
C CYS A 417 21.93 1.41 -19.98
N ARG A 418 23.22 1.69 -20.20
CA ARG A 418 23.83 1.63 -21.54
C ARG A 418 23.86 0.21 -22.12
N ARG A 419 24.24 -0.79 -21.30
CA ARG A 419 24.21 -2.20 -21.70
C ARG A 419 22.79 -2.69 -22.00
N VAL A 420 21.81 -2.29 -21.19
CA VAL A 420 20.38 -2.57 -21.46
C VAL A 420 19.94 -1.95 -22.78
N LEU A 421 20.30 -0.70 -23.03
CA LEU A 421 19.96 -0.03 -24.31
C LEU A 421 20.64 -0.72 -25.49
N ALA A 422 21.89 -1.15 -25.34
CA ALA A 422 22.65 -1.85 -26.38
C ALA A 422 22.11 -3.28 -26.65
N ALA A 423 21.33 -3.85 -25.76
CA ALA A 423 20.67 -5.15 -25.98
C ALA A 423 19.50 -5.07 -27.00
N ALA A 424 19.04 -3.86 -27.34
CA ALA A 424 18.04 -3.65 -28.39
C ALA A 424 18.65 -3.78 -29.80
N ASP A 425 17.84 -4.26 -30.77
CA ASP A 425 18.23 -4.22 -32.19
C ASP A 425 18.57 -2.78 -32.58
N PRO A 426 19.74 -2.51 -33.19
CA PRO A 426 20.14 -1.16 -33.62
C PRO A 426 19.15 -0.46 -34.55
N ARG A 427 18.32 -1.24 -35.28
CA ARG A 427 17.24 -0.71 -36.13
C ARG A 427 16.08 -0.10 -35.35
N LEU A 428 15.92 -0.47 -34.06
CA LEU A 428 14.87 0.08 -33.18
C LEU A 428 15.30 1.43 -32.60
N ARG A 429 15.11 2.51 -33.36
CA ARG A 429 15.55 3.87 -32.99
C ARG A 429 14.76 4.50 -31.84
N ARG A 430 13.57 3.98 -31.50
CA ARG A 430 12.66 4.54 -30.48
C ARG A 430 12.83 3.92 -29.09
N VAL A 431 13.73 2.96 -28.93
CA VAL A 431 13.98 2.34 -27.61
C VAL A 431 14.54 3.38 -26.64
N GLN A 432 13.94 3.44 -25.46
CA GLN A 432 14.34 4.30 -24.36
C GLN A 432 14.51 3.49 -23.08
N VAL A 433 15.49 3.84 -22.26
CA VAL A 433 15.70 3.27 -20.92
C VAL A 433 15.65 4.39 -19.90
N THR A 434 14.82 4.22 -18.89
CA THR A 434 14.70 5.14 -17.76
C THR A 434 15.28 4.51 -16.50
N ALA A 435 16.29 5.11 -15.90
CA ALA A 435 16.69 4.81 -14.53
C ALA A 435 15.79 5.59 -13.56
N SER A 436 15.14 4.90 -12.64
CA SER A 436 14.38 5.51 -11.55
C SER A 436 15.09 5.20 -10.24
N VAL A 437 15.61 6.24 -9.60
CA VAL A 437 16.49 6.13 -8.42
C VAL A 437 15.74 6.60 -7.18
N SER A 438 15.78 5.80 -6.11
CA SER A 438 15.28 6.17 -4.79
C SER A 438 16.37 5.99 -3.73
N PRO A 439 16.46 6.87 -2.72
CA PRO A 439 17.30 6.61 -1.56
C PRO A 439 16.84 5.36 -0.82
N PHE A 440 17.79 4.59 -0.30
CA PHE A 440 17.52 3.50 0.62
C PHE A 440 16.96 4.06 1.93
N VAL A 441 15.85 3.52 2.37
CA VAL A 441 15.25 3.79 3.68
C VAL A 441 15.26 2.49 4.49
N PRO A 442 15.98 2.43 5.61
CA PRO A 442 15.96 1.25 6.48
C PRO A 442 14.57 1.07 7.05
N LYS A 443 13.98 -0.10 6.83
CA LYS A 443 12.62 -0.41 7.29
C LYS A 443 12.64 -1.38 8.47
N PRO A 444 11.78 -1.18 9.48
CA PRO A 444 11.63 -2.12 10.60
C PRO A 444 11.30 -3.53 10.12
N HIS A 445 11.63 -4.53 10.91
CA HIS A 445 11.43 -5.95 10.63
C HIS A 445 12.22 -6.50 9.43
N THR A 446 13.20 -5.74 8.91
CA THR A 446 14.08 -6.20 7.83
C THR A 446 15.49 -6.48 8.36
N PRO A 447 16.30 -7.33 7.69
CA PRO A 447 17.72 -7.48 8.01
C PRO A 447 18.50 -6.15 8.03
N PHE A 448 18.06 -5.18 7.24
CA PHE A 448 18.72 -3.86 7.12
C PHE A 448 18.10 -2.77 8.01
N GLN A 449 17.27 -3.13 8.97
CA GLN A 449 16.58 -2.15 9.84
C GLN A 449 17.52 -1.26 10.68
N TRP A 450 18.76 -1.71 10.92
CA TRP A 450 19.74 -0.99 11.72
C TRP A 450 20.82 -0.29 10.87
N GLU A 451 20.70 -0.38 9.54
CA GLU A 451 21.66 0.24 8.64
C GLU A 451 21.44 1.76 8.55
N ARG A 452 22.51 2.47 8.24
CA ARG A 452 22.48 3.93 8.09
C ARG A 452 21.67 4.34 6.84
N GLN A 453 20.86 5.37 6.97
CA GLN A 453 20.32 6.11 5.84
C GLN A 453 21.28 7.22 5.43
N MET A 454 21.38 7.52 4.12
CA MET A 454 22.14 8.68 3.63
C MET A 454 21.55 9.98 4.19
N SER A 455 22.41 10.95 4.48
CA SER A 455 21.98 12.32 4.78
C SER A 455 21.34 12.97 3.55
N LEU A 456 20.62 14.05 3.80
CA LEU A 456 19.95 14.80 2.72
C LEU A 456 20.95 15.37 1.71
N GLU A 457 22.12 15.84 2.21
CA GLU A 457 23.21 16.36 1.40
C GLU A 457 23.82 15.26 0.52
N GLU A 458 24.14 14.11 1.10
CA GLU A 458 24.69 12.96 0.37
C GLU A 458 23.77 12.51 -0.77
N VAL A 459 22.44 12.48 -0.51
CA VAL A 459 21.45 12.12 -1.55
C VAL A 459 21.43 13.17 -2.65
N ARG A 460 21.45 14.47 -2.30
CA ARG A 460 21.45 15.58 -3.27
C ARG A 460 22.70 15.55 -4.16
N GLU A 461 23.86 15.29 -3.57
CA GLU A 461 25.12 15.16 -4.29
C GLU A 461 25.11 13.95 -5.25
N ALA A 462 24.66 12.79 -4.77
CA ALA A 462 24.56 11.58 -5.57
C ALA A 462 23.62 11.78 -6.77
N VAL A 463 22.44 12.39 -6.54
CA VAL A 463 21.49 12.70 -7.61
C VAL A 463 22.04 13.71 -8.59
N ALA A 464 22.73 14.76 -8.12
CA ALA A 464 23.35 15.77 -9.01
C ALA A 464 24.42 15.14 -9.91
N ARG A 465 25.25 14.25 -9.37
CA ARG A 465 26.25 13.49 -10.12
C ARG A 465 25.62 12.59 -11.19
N LEU A 466 24.60 11.82 -10.83
CA LEU A 466 23.87 10.98 -11.78
C LEU A 466 23.21 11.83 -12.89
N LYS A 467 22.62 12.97 -12.56
CA LYS A 467 22.08 13.90 -13.57
C LYS A 467 23.13 14.32 -14.58
N ALA A 468 24.31 14.72 -14.11
CA ALA A 468 25.41 15.13 -14.99
C ALA A 468 25.85 13.98 -15.91
N GLN A 469 25.92 12.75 -15.38
CA GLN A 469 26.30 11.57 -16.17
C GLN A 469 25.25 11.19 -17.23
N PHE A 470 23.94 11.33 -16.93
CA PHE A 470 22.86 11.00 -17.85
C PHE A 470 22.60 12.09 -18.91
N ALA A 471 22.96 13.36 -18.64
CA ALA A 471 22.66 14.50 -19.50
C ALA A 471 23.08 14.34 -20.98
N PRO A 472 24.23 13.73 -21.33
CA PRO A 472 24.64 13.57 -22.74
C PRO A 472 23.82 12.51 -23.51
N TRP A 473 23.03 11.69 -22.83
CA TRP A 473 22.39 10.51 -23.41
C TRP A 473 20.92 10.73 -23.77
N LYS A 474 20.60 11.01 -25.04
CA LYS A 474 19.24 11.29 -25.51
C LYS A 474 18.22 10.14 -25.35
N ARG A 475 18.69 8.88 -25.28
CA ARG A 475 17.85 7.68 -25.17
C ARG A 475 17.83 7.09 -23.76
N LEU A 476 18.59 7.68 -22.82
CA LEU A 476 18.58 7.35 -21.40
C LEU A 476 17.99 8.54 -20.64
N SER A 477 17.14 8.25 -19.68
CA SER A 477 16.57 9.26 -18.80
C SER A 477 16.74 8.87 -17.34
N LEU A 478 16.87 9.87 -16.46
CA LEU A 478 16.95 9.70 -15.04
C LEU A 478 15.71 10.30 -14.38
N ARG A 479 15.07 9.53 -13.50
CA ARG A 479 14.05 9.99 -12.56
C ARG A 479 14.53 9.67 -11.14
N TRP A 480 14.13 10.46 -10.18
CA TRP A 480 14.48 10.23 -8.78
C TRP A 480 13.33 10.63 -7.86
N HIS A 481 13.31 10.04 -6.68
CA HIS A 481 12.42 10.46 -5.60
C HIS A 481 12.97 11.73 -4.95
N ALA A 482 12.08 12.61 -4.48
CA ALA A 482 12.47 13.82 -3.77
C ALA A 482 13.27 13.44 -2.50
N PRO A 483 14.50 13.93 -2.33
CA PRO A 483 15.35 13.55 -1.19
C PRO A 483 14.71 13.82 0.16
N ASP A 484 14.03 14.96 0.30
CA ASP A 484 13.35 15.38 1.54
C ASP A 484 12.25 14.39 1.95
N MET A 485 11.50 13.86 0.99
CA MET A 485 10.44 12.88 1.25
C MET A 485 11.01 11.55 1.74
N SER A 486 12.09 11.06 1.12
CA SER A 486 12.76 9.83 1.55
C SER A 486 13.43 9.98 2.91
N TRP A 487 13.98 11.17 3.21
CA TRP A 487 14.53 11.46 4.52
C TRP A 487 13.45 11.43 5.60
N LEU A 488 12.32 12.11 5.37
CA LEU A 488 11.17 12.12 6.29
C LEU A 488 10.56 10.72 6.47
N GLU A 489 10.48 9.93 5.40
CA GLU A 489 10.06 8.53 5.46
C GLU A 489 10.94 7.73 6.43
N GLY A 490 12.27 7.92 6.35
CA GLY A 490 13.22 7.27 7.26
C GLY A 490 13.04 7.69 8.71
N VAL A 491 12.78 8.96 8.96
CA VAL A 491 12.46 9.47 10.29
C VAL A 491 11.25 8.72 10.85
N PHE A 492 10.14 8.66 10.12
CA PHE A 492 8.93 7.98 10.58
C PHE A 492 9.07 6.45 10.68
N SER A 493 9.88 5.84 9.80
CA SER A 493 10.09 4.39 9.80
C SER A 493 10.91 3.90 11.00
N GLN A 494 11.82 4.74 11.53
CA GLN A 494 12.78 4.34 12.57
C GLN A 494 12.46 4.87 13.95
N ILE A 495 11.48 5.75 14.08
CA ILE A 495 11.09 6.34 15.34
C ILE A 495 10.15 5.38 16.07
N GLY A 496 10.64 4.73 17.15
CA GLY A 496 9.80 4.24 18.22
C GLY A 496 9.52 5.35 19.23
N ARG A 497 8.60 5.15 20.19
CA ARG A 497 8.33 6.12 21.26
C ARG A 497 9.60 6.64 21.94
N ALA A 498 10.61 5.79 22.01
CA ALA A 498 11.85 6.02 22.72
C ALA A 498 13.03 6.47 21.85
N SER A 499 13.01 6.25 20.53
CA SER A 499 14.18 6.48 19.67
C SER A 499 14.25 7.87 19.05
N CYS A 500 13.22 8.71 19.25
CA CYS A 500 13.15 10.07 18.69
C CYS A 500 14.30 10.99 19.16
N ARG A 501 15.01 10.68 20.22
CA ARG A 501 16.02 11.56 20.83
C ARG A 501 17.46 11.25 20.41
N GLU A 502 17.75 10.10 19.83
CA GLU A 502 19.13 9.68 19.57
C GLU A 502 19.54 9.61 18.09
N ARG A 503 18.63 9.82 17.15
CA ARG A 503 18.90 9.60 15.71
C ARG A 503 18.52 10.74 14.76
N VAL A 504 18.19 11.89 15.30
CA VAL A 504 17.98 13.12 14.51
C VAL A 504 19.21 14.01 14.61
#